data_8cfda205e5d891799291e2f2a6533012
#
_entry.id   8cfda205e5d891799291e2f2a6533012
#
_cell.length_a   1.000
_cell.length_b   1.000
_cell.length_c   1.000
_cell.angle_alpha   90.00
_cell.angle_beta   90.00
_cell.angle_gamma   90.00
#
_symmetry.space_group_name_H-M   'P 1'
#
loop_
_entity.id
_entity.type
_entity.pdbx_description
1 polymer ?
#
loop_
_entity_poly.entity_id
_entity_poly.type
_entity_poly.pdbx_seq_one_letter_code
_entity_poly.pdbx_strand_id
1 'polypeptide(L)'
;MDIIANHTADVIQYRESPASAAPYRSKADYPFSRRGGVTGAPINGGFAGDDDASPANWGKLTDPAFAYTPVIPKGEEKAKVPAWLNDPVYYHNRGDTDWRGESAQYGDFVGLDDLATENPRVVDGFIAIYKGWIDRFGIDGYRIDTAKHVNPQFWRAFIPAIRDHAAAKGIPNFHMFGEVATGDYDPALLASWTRNAGFPAVLDFAFMRAAVDAASGKSGTDMLARLTQDDVLYEGGTSAALQLPTFLGNHDAGRFAFFLREARPQMGADEELARTLLGHAMLLSLRGVPTLYYGDEQGFAGTGNDQQARQDMFPSRVAEYNSDRLVGTSATTAADNFAIDHPVYAEIARLAKLRRATPALSRGATTVRASSDKPGLFAVSRFDPDNGREVLIAFNTSDTALTTQVAVDPASRNFAPLSGDCPAMAAAPGSLTLTLPAFGYAVCAAQP
;
A
#
# COMPACT_ATOMS: atom_id res chain seq x y z
N MET A 1 1.59 -12.62 -6.09
CA MET A 1 2.36 -13.24 -4.99
C MET A 1 3.06 -12.14 -4.20
N ASP A 2 3.10 -12.26 -2.87
CA ASP A 2 3.89 -11.36 -2.03
C ASP A 2 5.36 -11.79 -2.03
N ILE A 3 6.28 -10.83 -2.15
CA ILE A 3 7.72 -11.08 -2.22
C ILE A 3 8.51 -10.10 -1.37
N ILE A 4 9.66 -10.55 -0.86
CA ILE A 4 10.59 -9.78 -0.05
C ILE A 4 11.96 -9.80 -0.72
N ALA A 5 12.64 -8.65 -0.82
CA ALA A 5 14.00 -8.54 -1.34
C ALA A 5 14.94 -7.77 -0.39
N ASN A 6 14.40 -7.16 0.66
CA ASN A 6 15.16 -6.39 1.63
C ASN A 6 15.97 -7.29 2.57
N HIS A 7 15.36 -8.34 3.09
CA HIS A 7 15.93 -9.15 4.17
C HIS A 7 15.63 -10.63 3.99
N THR A 8 16.28 -11.44 4.81
CA THR A 8 15.98 -12.87 4.97
C THR A 8 15.64 -13.17 6.43
N ALA A 9 15.35 -14.43 6.76
CA ALA A 9 15.12 -14.86 8.14
C ALA A 9 16.30 -14.47 9.05
N ASP A 10 15.99 -14.12 10.30
CA ASP A 10 16.94 -13.81 11.38
C ASP A 10 17.76 -15.09 11.73
N VAL A 11 18.93 -15.21 11.13
CA VAL A 11 19.88 -16.30 11.32
C VAL A 11 21.27 -15.79 11.71
N ILE A 12 21.64 -14.60 11.19
CA ILE A 12 22.95 -14.01 11.45
C ILE A 12 22.90 -13.25 12.79
N GLN A 13 23.64 -13.77 13.77
CA GLN A 13 23.81 -13.11 15.06
C GLN A 13 25.08 -12.27 15.06
N TYR A 14 25.18 -11.32 15.99
CA TYR A 14 26.37 -10.48 16.16
C TYR A 14 27.11 -10.84 17.44
N ARG A 15 28.41 -11.15 17.32
CA ARG A 15 29.25 -11.51 18.47
C ARG A 15 29.23 -10.46 19.59
N GLU A 16 29.16 -9.19 19.21
CA GLU A 16 29.18 -8.05 20.11
C GLU A 16 27.82 -7.77 20.76
N SER A 17 26.74 -8.38 20.24
CA SER A 17 25.38 -8.21 20.76
C SER A 17 24.57 -9.51 20.64
N PRO A 18 24.92 -10.57 21.40
CA PRO A 18 24.38 -11.91 21.14
C PRO A 18 22.95 -12.14 21.68
N ALA A 19 22.34 -11.18 22.38
CA ALA A 19 21.10 -11.44 23.13
C ALA A 19 20.05 -10.32 23.02
N SER A 20 20.25 -9.30 22.22
CA SER A 20 19.35 -8.16 22.12
C SER A 20 19.50 -7.43 20.79
N ALA A 21 18.57 -6.52 20.50
CA ALA A 21 18.68 -5.57 19.41
C ALA A 21 20.09 -4.97 19.34
N ALA A 22 20.75 -5.07 18.20
CA ALA A 22 22.08 -4.53 17.95
C ALA A 22 21.93 -3.09 17.42
N PRO A 23 22.36 -2.04 18.13
CA PRO A 23 22.25 -0.68 17.63
C PRO A 23 22.91 -0.50 16.26
N TYR A 24 22.27 0.28 15.37
CA TYR A 24 22.82 0.53 14.03
C TYR A 24 24.22 1.15 14.09
N ARG A 25 25.15 0.64 13.26
CA ARG A 25 26.54 1.10 13.12
C ARG A 25 26.75 1.74 11.76
N SER A 26 26.94 3.08 11.73
CA SER A 26 27.01 3.87 10.50
C SER A 26 28.20 3.50 9.61
N LYS A 27 28.12 3.79 8.30
CA LYS A 27 29.24 3.61 7.37
C LYS A 27 30.41 4.55 7.71
N ALA A 28 30.13 5.72 8.27
CA ALA A 28 31.15 6.69 8.65
C ALA A 28 32.04 6.20 9.80
N ASP A 29 31.41 5.63 10.85
CA ASP A 29 32.12 5.14 12.04
C ASP A 29 32.66 3.71 11.85
N TYR A 30 32.02 2.93 10.98
CA TYR A 30 32.36 1.52 10.70
C TYR A 30 32.54 1.31 9.19
N PRO A 31 33.62 1.87 8.59
CA PRO A 31 33.84 1.75 7.15
C PRO A 31 34.19 0.31 6.74
N PHE A 32 33.81 -0.07 5.55
CA PHE A 32 34.07 -1.43 4.99
C PHE A 32 35.55 -1.84 5.02
N SER A 33 36.48 -0.88 5.04
CA SER A 33 37.93 -1.10 5.04
C SER A 33 38.53 -1.39 6.42
N ARG A 34 37.73 -1.39 7.49
CA ARG A 34 38.20 -1.59 8.87
C ARG A 34 37.32 -2.57 9.61
N ARG A 35 37.90 -3.48 10.37
CA ARG A 35 37.19 -4.45 11.21
C ARG A 35 36.70 -3.77 12.50
N GLY A 36 35.40 -3.80 12.76
CA GLY A 36 34.81 -3.29 14.01
C GLY A 36 34.96 -1.79 14.19
N GLY A 37 35.04 -1.00 13.11
CA GLY A 37 35.09 0.45 13.11
C GLY A 37 36.44 1.07 12.76
N VAL A 38 36.48 2.43 12.73
CA VAL A 38 37.61 3.24 12.22
C VAL A 38 38.97 2.95 12.83
N THR A 39 39.03 2.46 14.07
CA THR A 39 40.28 2.13 14.77
C THR A 39 40.72 0.68 14.56
N GLY A 40 39.90 -0.13 13.87
CA GLY A 40 40.14 -1.55 13.70
C GLY A 40 41.22 -1.90 12.67
N ALA A 41 41.59 -3.17 12.62
CA ALA A 41 42.55 -3.68 11.65
C ALA A 41 42.05 -3.49 10.20
N PRO A 42 42.94 -3.23 9.24
CA PRO A 42 42.57 -3.16 7.83
C PRO A 42 41.99 -4.47 7.32
N ILE A 43 40.86 -4.40 6.62
CA ILE A 43 40.20 -5.49 5.89
C ILE A 43 39.76 -5.00 4.52
N ASN A 44 39.31 -5.89 3.64
CA ASN A 44 38.70 -5.61 2.34
C ASN A 44 39.54 -4.68 1.46
N GLY A 45 40.85 -4.95 1.37
CA GLY A 45 41.79 -4.12 0.62
C GLY A 45 41.38 -4.00 -0.85
N GLY A 46 41.20 -2.74 -1.30
CA GLY A 46 40.82 -2.40 -2.67
C GLY A 46 39.31 -2.41 -2.94
N PHE A 47 38.44 -2.70 -1.97
CA PHE A 47 37.02 -2.44 -2.09
C PHE A 47 36.77 -0.93 -2.06
N ALA A 48 36.18 -0.38 -3.13
CA ALA A 48 36.01 1.07 -3.31
C ALA A 48 34.74 1.63 -2.65
N GLY A 49 33.93 0.77 -1.99
CA GLY A 49 32.63 1.14 -1.41
C GLY A 49 31.48 0.61 -2.25
N ASP A 50 30.28 0.78 -1.72
CA ASP A 50 29.02 0.27 -2.25
C ASP A 50 28.45 1.11 -3.42
N ASP A 51 28.99 2.30 -3.67
CA ASP A 51 28.63 3.11 -4.85
C ASP A 51 29.15 2.51 -6.18
N ASP A 52 30.19 1.68 -6.15
CA ASP A 52 30.68 0.94 -7.31
C ASP A 52 30.05 -0.46 -7.35
N ALA A 53 28.93 -0.58 -8.09
CA ALA A 53 28.20 -1.83 -8.25
C ALA A 53 28.89 -2.86 -9.18
N SER A 54 30.15 -2.68 -9.57
CA SER A 54 30.85 -3.64 -10.42
C SER A 54 31.15 -4.95 -9.68
N PRO A 55 30.98 -6.13 -10.33
CA PRO A 55 31.35 -7.41 -9.73
C PRO A 55 32.82 -7.47 -9.30
N ALA A 56 33.72 -6.79 -10.03
CA ALA A 56 35.14 -6.71 -9.71
C ALA A 56 35.43 -5.94 -8.41
N ASN A 57 34.63 -4.92 -8.09
CA ASN A 57 34.70 -4.21 -6.81
C ASN A 57 34.15 -5.10 -5.67
N TRP A 58 32.96 -5.62 -5.82
CA TRP A 58 32.32 -6.43 -4.78
C TRP A 58 33.05 -7.75 -4.49
N GLY A 59 33.78 -8.32 -5.45
CA GLY A 59 34.65 -9.45 -5.21
C GLY A 59 35.82 -9.20 -4.25
N LYS A 60 36.09 -7.93 -3.88
CA LYS A 60 37.10 -7.52 -2.90
C LYS A 60 36.53 -7.40 -1.48
N LEU A 61 35.21 -7.40 -1.31
CA LEU A 61 34.54 -7.48 -0.01
C LEU A 61 34.54 -8.96 0.43
N THR A 62 35.55 -9.36 1.17
CA THR A 62 35.75 -10.78 1.59
C THR A 62 35.64 -11.00 3.09
N ASP A 63 35.64 -9.93 3.88
CA ASP A 63 35.50 -9.96 5.33
C ASP A 63 34.25 -9.15 5.72
N PRO A 64 33.17 -9.80 6.19
CA PRO A 64 31.92 -9.13 6.54
C PRO A 64 31.94 -8.44 7.92
N ALA A 65 33.05 -8.52 8.67
CA ALA A 65 33.16 -8.01 10.04
C ALA A 65 33.57 -6.54 10.13
N PHE A 66 33.10 -5.69 9.20
CA PHE A 66 33.42 -4.26 9.19
C PHE A 66 32.62 -3.46 10.26
N ALA A 67 31.35 -3.77 10.45
CA ALA A 67 30.55 -3.15 11.50
C ALA A 67 30.42 -4.11 12.70
N TYR A 68 29.65 -5.16 12.59
CA TYR A 68 29.57 -6.26 13.56
C TYR A 68 30.33 -7.48 13.06
N THR A 69 30.68 -8.39 13.97
CA THR A 69 31.21 -9.72 13.63
C THR A 69 30.04 -10.69 13.48
N PRO A 70 29.62 -11.03 12.25
CA PRO A 70 28.51 -11.95 12.05
C PRO A 70 28.88 -13.37 12.49
N VAL A 71 27.94 -14.06 13.10
CA VAL A 71 28.05 -15.45 13.57
C VAL A 71 26.78 -16.19 13.20
N ILE A 72 26.94 -17.32 12.51
CA ILE A 72 25.81 -18.23 12.25
C ILE A 72 25.79 -19.29 13.35
N PRO A 73 24.65 -19.48 14.05
CA PRO A 73 24.53 -20.51 15.10
C PRO A 73 24.79 -21.91 14.54
N LYS A 74 25.35 -22.76 15.38
CA LYS A 74 25.61 -24.15 15.02
C LYS A 74 24.33 -24.88 14.65
N GLY A 75 24.30 -25.46 13.45
CA GLY A 75 23.14 -26.18 12.89
C GLY A 75 22.29 -25.33 11.95
N GLU A 76 22.54 -24.02 11.86
CA GLU A 76 21.83 -23.10 10.97
C GLU A 76 22.65 -22.68 9.73
N GLU A 77 23.83 -23.26 9.52
CA GLU A 77 24.74 -22.90 8.43
C GLU A 77 24.16 -23.13 7.01
N LYS A 78 23.02 -23.81 6.95
CA LYS A 78 22.32 -24.15 5.70
C LYS A 78 20.82 -23.80 5.79
N ALA A 79 20.42 -22.92 6.68
CA ALA A 79 19.01 -22.58 6.90
C ALA A 79 18.39 -21.86 5.70
N LYS A 80 19.19 -21.08 4.95
CA LYS A 80 18.70 -20.28 3.83
C LYS A 80 18.88 -20.98 2.48
N VAL A 81 17.89 -20.81 1.61
CA VAL A 81 17.88 -21.39 0.25
C VAL A 81 17.58 -20.28 -0.76
N PRO A 82 18.35 -20.15 -1.85
CA PRO A 82 19.51 -20.98 -2.26
C PRO A 82 20.75 -20.80 -1.38
N ALA A 83 21.68 -21.75 -1.45
CA ALA A 83 22.81 -21.91 -0.52
C ALA A 83 23.70 -20.65 -0.38
N TRP A 84 23.81 -19.81 -1.41
CA TRP A 84 24.61 -18.59 -1.37
C TRP A 84 24.10 -17.57 -0.33
N LEU A 85 22.80 -17.61 0.02
CA LEU A 85 22.22 -16.77 1.07
C LEU A 85 22.74 -17.09 2.48
N ASN A 86 23.49 -18.17 2.67
CA ASN A 86 24.10 -18.49 3.96
C ASN A 86 25.47 -17.83 4.17
N ASP A 87 25.98 -17.08 3.20
CA ASP A 87 27.26 -16.38 3.34
C ASP A 87 27.03 -14.94 3.83
N PRO A 88 27.52 -14.59 5.04
CA PRO A 88 27.33 -13.25 5.63
C PRO A 88 27.92 -12.09 4.80
N VAL A 89 28.76 -12.37 3.80
CA VAL A 89 29.33 -11.35 2.91
C VAL A 89 28.26 -10.64 2.05
N TYR A 90 27.09 -11.26 1.89
CA TYR A 90 25.96 -10.70 1.13
C TYR A 90 24.98 -9.89 1.97
N TYR A 91 25.36 -9.59 3.23
CA TYR A 91 24.53 -8.82 4.17
C TYR A 91 25.28 -7.59 4.68
N HIS A 92 24.52 -6.58 5.10
CA HIS A 92 25.12 -5.33 5.60
C HIS A 92 25.79 -5.51 6.96
N ASN A 93 25.30 -6.38 7.82
CA ASN A 93 25.87 -6.68 9.14
C ASN A 93 26.11 -5.42 10.00
N ARG A 94 25.14 -4.47 10.00
CA ARG A 94 25.26 -3.17 10.67
C ARG A 94 24.36 -3.00 11.89
N GLY A 95 23.61 -4.05 12.26
CA GLY A 95 22.65 -3.97 13.36
C GLY A 95 21.30 -3.42 12.94
N ASP A 96 20.38 -3.32 13.88
CA ASP A 96 18.97 -3.04 13.63
C ASP A 96 18.72 -1.60 13.14
N THR A 97 17.80 -1.47 12.20
CA THR A 97 17.33 -0.18 11.71
C THR A 97 16.61 0.62 12.80
N ASP A 98 16.80 1.93 12.82
CA ASP A 98 15.96 2.91 13.51
C ASP A 98 14.95 3.58 12.55
N TRP A 99 14.80 3.03 11.34
CA TRP A 99 13.86 3.48 10.29
C TRP A 99 14.20 4.83 9.65
N ARG A 100 15.38 5.38 9.89
CA ARG A 100 15.76 6.73 9.45
C ARG A 100 17.08 6.76 8.71
N GLY A 101 17.16 7.66 7.73
CA GLY A 101 18.39 7.94 7.01
C GLY A 101 19.09 6.69 6.49
N GLU A 102 20.37 6.55 6.77
CA GLU A 102 21.21 5.43 6.33
C GLU A 102 20.70 4.09 6.86
N SER A 103 20.28 4.03 8.15
CA SER A 103 19.84 2.78 8.77
C SER A 103 18.59 2.18 8.13
N ALA A 104 17.74 3.02 7.50
CA ALA A 104 16.55 2.55 6.82
C ALA A 104 16.84 1.67 5.59
N GLN A 105 18.08 1.71 5.06
CA GLN A 105 18.50 0.92 3.89
C GLN A 105 19.61 -0.09 4.19
N TYR A 106 20.25 0.02 5.36
CA TYR A 106 21.43 -0.79 5.72
C TYR A 106 21.31 -1.50 7.07
N GLY A 107 20.17 -1.35 7.74
CA GLY A 107 19.95 -1.94 9.05
C GLY A 107 18.97 -3.11 9.01
N ASP A 108 19.20 -4.08 9.88
CA ASP A 108 18.37 -5.26 10.03
C ASP A 108 16.93 -4.89 10.37
N PHE A 109 15.98 -5.54 9.71
CA PHE A 109 14.57 -5.24 9.85
C PHE A 109 13.98 -5.99 11.06
N VAL A 110 14.04 -5.39 12.26
CA VAL A 110 13.61 -6.04 13.52
C VAL A 110 14.34 -7.38 13.73
N GLY A 111 15.67 -7.38 13.51
CA GLY A 111 16.53 -8.55 13.63
C GLY A 111 16.58 -9.43 12.37
N LEU A 112 15.72 -9.24 11.38
CA LEU A 112 15.79 -9.96 10.11
C LEU A 112 17.03 -9.50 9.30
N ASP A 113 17.82 -10.45 8.82
CA ASP A 113 19.12 -10.18 8.21
C ASP A 113 19.02 -9.35 6.94
N ASP A 114 19.56 -8.14 6.95
CA ASP A 114 19.47 -7.16 5.87
C ASP A 114 20.46 -7.43 4.75
N LEU A 115 19.96 -7.53 3.52
CA LEU A 115 20.71 -7.91 2.33
C LEU A 115 21.45 -6.72 1.72
N ALA A 116 22.72 -6.91 1.35
CA ALA A 116 23.50 -5.93 0.59
C ALA A 116 22.96 -5.84 -0.86
N THR A 117 21.85 -5.15 -1.04
CA THR A 117 21.13 -5.07 -2.33
C THR A 117 21.86 -4.23 -3.38
N GLU A 118 22.95 -3.57 -3.04
CA GLU A 118 23.92 -2.94 -3.94
C GLU A 118 24.85 -3.96 -4.61
N ASN A 119 25.01 -5.13 -3.99
CA ASN A 119 25.88 -6.19 -4.49
C ASN A 119 25.25 -6.85 -5.73
N PRO A 120 25.91 -6.85 -6.90
CA PRO A 120 25.38 -7.43 -8.13
C PRO A 120 25.07 -8.93 -7.99
N ARG A 121 25.78 -9.68 -7.14
CA ARG A 121 25.48 -11.09 -6.86
C ARG A 121 24.11 -11.25 -6.17
N VAL A 122 23.75 -10.32 -5.27
CA VAL A 122 22.44 -10.31 -4.62
C VAL A 122 21.35 -9.93 -5.63
N VAL A 123 21.58 -8.90 -6.45
CA VAL A 123 20.64 -8.48 -7.52
C VAL A 123 20.33 -9.66 -8.46
N ASP A 124 21.36 -10.27 -9.04
CA ASP A 124 21.23 -11.40 -9.98
C ASP A 124 20.58 -12.62 -9.30
N GLY A 125 20.93 -12.87 -8.05
CA GLY A 125 20.39 -13.95 -7.24
C GLY A 125 18.88 -13.82 -7.02
N PHE A 126 18.41 -12.64 -6.65
CA PHE A 126 16.98 -12.38 -6.45
C PHE A 126 16.19 -12.36 -7.77
N ILE A 127 16.75 -11.81 -8.84
CA ILE A 127 16.17 -11.93 -10.18
C ILE A 127 15.97 -13.41 -10.56
N ALA A 128 16.98 -14.26 -10.33
CA ALA A 128 16.89 -15.69 -10.63
C ALA A 128 15.83 -16.40 -9.76
N ILE A 129 15.76 -16.11 -8.46
CA ILE A 129 14.77 -16.68 -7.53
C ILE A 129 13.35 -16.36 -8.04
N TYR A 130 13.06 -15.09 -8.33
CA TYR A 130 11.70 -14.68 -8.69
C TYR A 130 11.31 -15.03 -10.13
N LYS A 131 12.25 -15.11 -11.07
CA LYS A 131 12.02 -15.77 -12.36
C LYS A 131 11.64 -17.24 -12.18
N GLY A 132 12.30 -17.94 -11.26
CA GLY A 132 11.98 -19.32 -10.93
C GLY A 132 10.57 -19.54 -10.40
N TRP A 133 10.01 -18.58 -9.63
CA TRP A 133 8.62 -18.63 -9.18
C TRP A 133 7.64 -18.48 -10.35
N ILE A 134 7.91 -17.59 -11.29
CA ILE A 134 7.10 -17.45 -12.52
C ILE A 134 7.13 -18.74 -13.32
N ASP A 135 8.34 -19.30 -13.54
CA ASP A 135 8.54 -20.52 -14.35
C ASP A 135 7.83 -21.74 -13.77
N ARG A 136 7.83 -21.88 -12.44
CA ARG A 136 7.30 -23.08 -11.78
C ARG A 136 5.82 -23.03 -11.48
N PHE A 137 5.25 -21.83 -11.25
CA PHE A 137 3.90 -21.68 -10.74
C PHE A 137 3.01 -20.74 -11.57
N GLY A 138 3.54 -20.11 -12.64
CA GLY A 138 2.77 -19.21 -13.49
C GLY A 138 2.24 -17.98 -12.74
N ILE A 139 3.07 -17.40 -11.87
CA ILE A 139 2.69 -16.20 -11.10
C ILE A 139 2.40 -15.04 -12.05
N ASP A 140 1.31 -14.30 -11.81
CA ASP A 140 0.82 -13.21 -12.67
C ASP A 140 1.28 -11.80 -12.24
N GLY A 141 1.85 -11.66 -11.04
CA GLY A 141 2.30 -10.37 -10.52
C GLY A 141 2.89 -10.46 -9.11
N TYR A 142 3.57 -9.40 -8.68
CA TYR A 142 4.18 -9.30 -7.36
C TYR A 142 3.71 -8.07 -6.58
N ARG A 143 3.31 -8.27 -5.33
CA ARG A 143 3.36 -7.26 -4.28
C ARG A 143 4.76 -7.35 -3.66
N ILE A 144 5.45 -6.24 -3.58
CA ILE A 144 6.84 -6.19 -3.13
C ILE A 144 6.87 -5.51 -1.76
N ASP A 145 7.12 -6.34 -0.74
CA ASP A 145 7.24 -5.93 0.65
C ASP A 145 8.45 -5.00 0.87
N THR A 146 8.33 -4.08 1.82
CA THR A 146 9.44 -3.23 2.27
C THR A 146 10.24 -2.55 1.16
N ALA A 147 9.60 -2.23 0.02
CA ALA A 147 10.28 -1.72 -1.18
C ALA A 147 11.13 -0.47 -0.92
N LYS A 148 10.71 0.41 0.01
CA LYS A 148 11.44 1.64 0.35
C LYS A 148 12.76 1.42 1.11
N HIS A 149 12.99 0.21 1.63
CA HIS A 149 14.18 -0.16 2.39
C HIS A 149 15.28 -0.76 1.50
N VAL A 150 14.99 -0.98 0.23
CA VAL A 150 15.94 -1.46 -0.79
C VAL A 150 16.35 -0.30 -1.69
N ASN A 151 17.60 -0.21 -2.05
CA ASN A 151 18.10 0.88 -2.88
C ASN A 151 17.43 0.94 -4.28
N PRO A 152 17.20 2.14 -4.85
CA PRO A 152 16.53 2.28 -6.14
C PRO A 152 17.25 1.59 -7.31
N GLN A 153 18.57 1.41 -7.23
CA GLN A 153 19.38 0.76 -8.26
C GLN A 153 19.02 -0.71 -8.42
N PHE A 154 18.78 -1.40 -7.30
CA PHE A 154 18.27 -2.77 -7.30
C PHE A 154 16.96 -2.88 -8.10
N TRP A 155 16.00 -2.03 -7.83
CA TRP A 155 14.69 -2.05 -8.50
C TRP A 155 14.80 -1.73 -9.98
N ARG A 156 15.66 -0.79 -10.37
CA ARG A 156 15.92 -0.48 -11.79
C ARG A 156 16.49 -1.65 -12.58
N ALA A 157 17.18 -2.58 -11.92
CA ALA A 157 17.64 -3.82 -12.53
C ALA A 157 16.57 -4.93 -12.45
N PHE A 158 15.93 -5.08 -11.29
CA PHE A 158 15.00 -6.16 -10.99
C PHE A 158 13.70 -6.07 -11.81
N ILE A 159 13.03 -4.91 -11.77
CA ILE A 159 11.68 -4.73 -12.35
C ILE A 159 11.65 -5.04 -13.85
N PRO A 160 12.52 -4.47 -14.72
CA PRO A 160 12.53 -4.80 -16.13
C PRO A 160 12.90 -6.28 -16.37
N ALA A 161 13.89 -6.83 -15.63
CA ALA A 161 14.30 -8.22 -15.79
C ALA A 161 13.17 -9.24 -15.49
N ILE A 162 12.33 -8.94 -14.49
CA ILE A 162 11.16 -9.78 -14.16
C ILE A 162 10.07 -9.60 -15.21
N ARG A 163 9.77 -8.37 -15.61
CA ARG A 163 8.72 -8.06 -16.58
C ARG A 163 8.99 -8.67 -17.96
N ASP A 164 10.24 -8.54 -18.43
CA ASP A 164 10.66 -9.11 -19.72
C ASP A 164 10.59 -10.65 -19.68
N HIS A 165 10.98 -11.25 -18.57
CA HIS A 165 10.88 -12.70 -18.39
C HIS A 165 9.41 -13.17 -18.40
N ALA A 166 8.53 -12.49 -17.65
CA ALA A 166 7.10 -12.81 -17.61
C ALA A 166 6.45 -12.66 -18.99
N ALA A 167 6.78 -11.59 -19.74
CA ALA A 167 6.30 -11.38 -21.10
C ALA A 167 6.75 -12.52 -22.04
N ALA A 168 8.01 -12.96 -21.94
CA ALA A 168 8.53 -14.12 -22.70
C ALA A 168 7.83 -15.44 -22.34
N LYS A 169 7.23 -15.54 -21.17
CA LYS A 169 6.41 -16.69 -20.72
C LYS A 169 4.92 -16.55 -21.07
N GLY A 170 4.52 -15.52 -21.82
CA GLY A 170 3.14 -15.29 -22.21
C GLY A 170 2.30 -14.56 -21.18
N ILE A 171 2.93 -13.86 -20.23
CA ILE A 171 2.29 -13.03 -19.21
C ILE A 171 2.66 -11.55 -19.46
N PRO A 172 2.15 -10.91 -20.54
CA PRO A 172 2.59 -9.57 -20.93
C PRO A 172 2.11 -8.47 -19.98
N ASN A 173 1.06 -8.73 -19.20
CA ASN A 173 0.48 -7.79 -18.24
C ASN A 173 0.92 -8.09 -16.79
N PHE A 174 2.12 -8.65 -16.62
CA PHE A 174 2.67 -8.92 -15.29
C PHE A 174 2.75 -7.64 -14.49
N HIS A 175 1.95 -7.54 -13.43
CA HIS A 175 1.87 -6.34 -12.61
C HIS A 175 2.73 -6.44 -11.37
N MET A 176 3.47 -5.37 -11.08
CA MET A 176 4.26 -5.25 -9.85
C MET A 176 3.91 -3.94 -9.15
N PHE A 177 3.80 -3.98 -7.84
CA PHE A 177 3.68 -2.79 -7.01
C PHE A 177 4.47 -2.93 -5.73
N GLY A 178 5.07 -1.82 -5.31
CA GLY A 178 5.90 -1.77 -4.11
C GLY A 178 5.12 -1.29 -2.89
N GLU A 179 5.46 -1.83 -1.74
CA GLU A 179 5.07 -1.22 -0.48
C GLU A 179 6.06 -0.12 -0.10
N VAL A 180 5.58 1.12 -0.16
CA VAL A 180 6.27 2.32 0.28
C VAL A 180 5.43 2.93 1.41
N ALA A 181 5.48 2.29 2.59
CA ALA A 181 4.65 2.70 3.73
C ALA A 181 4.98 4.13 4.18
N THR A 182 3.94 4.97 4.30
CA THR A 182 4.02 6.32 4.83
C THR A 182 3.16 6.44 6.08
N GLY A 183 3.64 7.13 7.11
CA GLY A 183 2.85 7.42 8.32
C GLY A 183 1.81 8.50 8.08
N ASP A 184 2.13 9.45 7.21
CA ASP A 184 1.32 10.62 6.89
C ASP A 184 0.94 10.66 5.40
N TYR A 185 0.15 11.67 5.02
CA TYR A 185 -0.16 11.97 3.63
C TYR A 185 1.08 12.49 2.90
N ASP A 186 1.74 11.63 2.14
CA ASP A 186 2.97 11.96 1.39
C ASP A 186 2.97 11.36 -0.02
N PRO A 187 2.16 11.90 -0.95
CA PRO A 187 2.14 11.44 -2.32
C PRO A 187 3.47 11.70 -3.07
N ALA A 188 4.26 12.69 -2.63
CA ALA A 188 5.54 12.98 -3.24
C ALA A 188 6.56 11.86 -3.00
N LEU A 189 6.60 11.31 -1.77
CA LEU A 189 7.43 10.15 -1.46
C LEU A 189 6.98 8.94 -2.28
N LEU A 190 5.69 8.64 -2.33
CA LEU A 190 5.14 7.53 -3.13
C LEU A 190 5.53 7.67 -4.62
N ALA A 191 5.31 8.85 -5.19
CA ALA A 191 5.64 9.14 -6.59
C ALA A 191 7.14 9.06 -6.88
N SER A 192 8.00 9.39 -5.92
CA SER A 192 9.45 9.31 -6.08
C SER A 192 9.92 7.88 -6.40
N TRP A 193 9.26 6.86 -5.87
CA TRP A 193 9.57 5.45 -6.13
C TRP A 193 9.16 5.01 -7.54
N THR A 194 8.09 5.58 -8.10
CA THR A 194 7.75 5.33 -9.50
C THR A 194 8.77 5.97 -10.45
N ARG A 195 9.27 7.17 -10.13
CA ARG A 195 10.24 7.92 -10.94
C ARG A 195 11.68 7.42 -10.78
N ASN A 196 12.12 7.20 -9.54
CA ASN A 196 13.53 6.93 -9.23
C ASN A 196 13.88 5.45 -9.22
N ALA A 197 12.94 4.59 -8.84
CA ALA A 197 13.14 3.15 -8.76
C ALA A 197 12.48 2.37 -9.92
N GLY A 198 11.61 3.02 -10.70
CA GLY A 198 10.96 2.42 -11.86
C GLY A 198 9.76 1.51 -11.53
N PHE A 199 9.17 1.65 -10.34
CA PHE A 199 7.96 0.91 -10.01
C PHE A 199 6.80 1.32 -10.92
N PRO A 200 6.08 0.36 -11.54
CA PRO A 200 4.88 0.70 -12.30
C PRO A 200 3.74 1.20 -11.42
N ALA A 201 3.70 0.76 -10.16
CA ALA A 201 2.76 1.22 -9.14
C ALA A 201 3.35 1.04 -7.73
N VAL A 202 2.78 1.74 -6.76
CA VAL A 202 3.02 1.56 -5.32
C VAL A 202 1.69 1.49 -4.59
N LEU A 203 1.63 0.85 -3.41
CA LEU A 203 0.45 0.91 -2.54
C LEU A 203 0.11 2.36 -2.22
N ASP A 204 -1.13 2.75 -2.44
CA ASP A 204 -1.56 4.15 -2.31
C ASP A 204 -1.90 4.53 -0.87
N PHE A 205 -0.88 4.68 -0.05
CA PHE A 205 -1.03 5.16 1.33
C PHE A 205 -1.59 6.59 1.40
N ALA A 206 -1.38 7.41 0.35
CA ALA A 206 -1.98 8.74 0.30
C ALA A 206 -3.49 8.67 0.13
N PHE A 207 -4.01 7.76 -0.72
CA PHE A 207 -5.44 7.47 -0.81
C PHE A 207 -5.99 6.97 0.53
N MET A 208 -5.32 5.98 1.14
CA MET A 208 -5.72 5.45 2.44
C MET A 208 -5.91 6.58 3.45
N ARG A 209 -4.89 7.43 3.61
CA ARG A 209 -4.95 8.54 4.57
C ARG A 209 -6.09 9.52 4.25
N ALA A 210 -6.19 9.98 2.99
CA ALA A 210 -7.21 10.94 2.59
C ALA A 210 -8.63 10.39 2.75
N ALA A 211 -8.87 9.14 2.35
CA ALA A 211 -10.18 8.50 2.43
C ALA A 211 -10.59 8.19 3.88
N VAL A 212 -9.67 7.67 4.69
CA VAL A 212 -9.92 7.38 6.11
C VAL A 212 -10.20 8.65 6.90
N ASP A 213 -9.38 9.69 6.74
CA ASP A 213 -9.55 10.96 7.46
C ASP A 213 -10.83 11.69 7.04
N ALA A 214 -11.20 11.64 5.75
CA ALA A 214 -12.46 12.19 5.27
C ALA A 214 -13.68 11.40 5.76
N ALA A 215 -13.67 10.05 5.64
CA ALA A 215 -14.79 9.21 6.06
C ALA A 215 -15.00 9.25 7.59
N SER A 216 -13.93 9.32 8.37
CA SER A 216 -14.01 9.47 9.84
C SER A 216 -14.45 10.88 10.26
N GLY A 217 -14.40 11.86 9.35
CA GLY A 217 -14.64 13.26 9.67
C GLY A 217 -13.53 13.91 10.50
N LYS A 218 -12.32 13.32 10.49
CA LYS A 218 -11.13 13.91 11.11
C LYS A 218 -10.60 15.08 10.29
N SER A 219 -10.80 15.05 8.96
CA SER A 219 -10.46 16.14 8.05
C SER A 219 -11.65 16.57 7.19
N GLY A 220 -11.49 17.69 6.50
CA GLY A 220 -12.35 18.09 5.38
C GLY A 220 -12.14 17.17 4.18
N THR A 221 -12.94 17.39 3.14
CA THR A 221 -12.86 16.64 1.89
C THR A 221 -11.88 17.25 0.89
N ASP A 222 -11.29 18.39 1.20
CA ASP A 222 -10.24 19.05 0.43
C ASP A 222 -8.98 18.18 0.27
N MET A 223 -8.70 17.31 1.24
CA MET A 223 -7.62 16.33 1.12
C MET A 223 -7.85 15.32 -0.03
N LEU A 224 -9.09 14.92 -0.29
CA LEU A 224 -9.44 14.07 -1.46
C LEU A 224 -9.29 14.86 -2.79
N ALA A 225 -9.60 16.15 -2.77
CA ALA A 225 -9.35 17.01 -3.93
C ALA A 225 -7.85 17.16 -4.19
N ARG A 226 -7.06 17.37 -3.15
CA ARG A 226 -5.61 17.44 -3.22
C ARG A 226 -5.00 16.12 -3.72
N LEU A 227 -5.48 14.97 -3.22
CA LEU A 227 -5.07 13.66 -3.71
C LEU A 227 -5.21 13.53 -5.24
N THR A 228 -6.33 14.02 -5.78
CA THR A 228 -6.57 14.01 -7.24
C THR A 228 -5.62 14.97 -7.98
N GLN A 229 -5.26 16.10 -7.39
CA GLN A 229 -4.29 17.06 -7.96
C GLN A 229 -2.87 16.48 -7.94
N ASP A 230 -2.52 15.74 -6.90
CA ASP A 230 -1.20 15.15 -6.72
C ASP A 230 -0.95 13.92 -7.63
N ASP A 231 -1.98 13.39 -8.30
CA ASP A 231 -1.85 12.28 -9.25
C ASP A 231 -0.83 12.56 -10.38
N VAL A 232 -0.59 13.81 -10.72
CA VAL A 232 0.41 14.22 -11.72
C VAL A 232 1.87 13.98 -11.27
N LEU A 233 2.09 13.72 -9.99
CA LEU A 233 3.43 13.47 -9.44
C LEU A 233 3.97 12.10 -9.84
N TYR A 234 3.11 11.11 -10.09
CA TYR A 234 3.53 9.76 -10.47
C TYR A 234 4.14 9.71 -11.87
N GLU A 235 5.04 8.77 -12.11
CA GLU A 235 5.57 8.52 -13.45
C GLU A 235 4.44 8.04 -14.37
N GLY A 236 4.17 8.80 -15.44
CA GLY A 236 2.99 8.60 -16.29
C GLY A 236 1.74 9.39 -15.85
N GLY A 237 1.85 10.21 -14.78
CA GLY A 237 0.83 11.16 -14.36
C GLY A 237 -0.49 10.52 -13.93
N THR A 238 -1.60 11.21 -14.24
CA THR A 238 -2.96 10.76 -13.86
C THR A 238 -3.33 9.39 -14.41
N SER A 239 -2.76 8.98 -15.55
CA SER A 239 -3.00 7.64 -16.13
C SER A 239 -2.33 6.55 -15.28
N ALA A 240 -1.15 6.80 -14.73
CA ALA A 240 -0.48 5.87 -13.82
C ALA A 240 -1.22 5.77 -12.49
N ALA A 241 -1.76 6.87 -11.97
CA ALA A 241 -2.54 6.88 -10.74
C ALA A 241 -3.79 5.96 -10.79
N LEU A 242 -4.32 5.67 -11.98
CA LEU A 242 -5.40 4.69 -12.17
C LEU A 242 -4.96 3.25 -11.86
N GLN A 243 -3.66 2.96 -11.84
CA GLN A 243 -3.11 1.63 -11.61
C GLN A 243 -2.63 1.42 -10.16
N LEU A 244 -2.65 2.46 -9.32
CA LEU A 244 -2.26 2.36 -7.93
C LEU A 244 -3.24 1.49 -7.15
N PRO A 245 -2.80 0.45 -6.43
CA PRO A 245 -3.65 -0.28 -5.49
C PRO A 245 -4.08 0.66 -4.36
N THR A 246 -5.38 0.99 -4.33
CA THR A 246 -6.00 1.82 -3.30
C THR A 246 -6.62 0.94 -2.22
N PHE A 247 -6.59 1.37 -0.97
CA PHE A 247 -7.07 0.58 0.16
C PHE A 247 -7.48 1.50 1.33
N LEU A 248 -8.19 0.95 2.32
CA LEU A 248 -8.60 1.68 3.53
C LEU A 248 -7.88 1.19 4.79
N GLY A 249 -7.33 -0.01 4.73
CA GLY A 249 -6.56 -0.65 5.78
C GLY A 249 -5.92 -1.93 5.27
N ASN A 250 -4.98 -2.47 6.03
CA ASN A 250 -4.29 -3.72 5.72
C ASN A 250 -3.81 -4.43 6.98
N HIS A 251 -3.09 -5.53 6.80
CA HIS A 251 -2.59 -6.38 7.88
C HIS A 251 -1.48 -5.73 8.74
N ASP A 252 -0.86 -4.64 8.27
CA ASP A 252 0.22 -3.92 8.99
C ASP A 252 -0.29 -2.61 9.60
N ALA A 253 -1.01 -1.81 8.82
CA ALA A 253 -1.50 -0.50 9.27
C ALA A 253 -2.69 -0.61 10.24
N GLY A 254 -3.50 -1.66 10.13
CA GLY A 254 -4.75 -1.82 10.86
C GLY A 254 -5.98 -1.82 9.93
N ARG A 255 -7.15 -2.05 10.50
CA ARG A 255 -8.43 -2.11 9.78
C ARG A 255 -9.10 -0.75 9.70
N PHE A 256 -9.88 -0.53 8.64
CA PHE A 256 -10.62 0.72 8.44
C PHE A 256 -11.55 1.05 9.61
N ALA A 257 -12.31 0.07 10.09
CA ALA A 257 -13.23 0.30 11.22
C ALA A 257 -12.49 0.64 12.52
N PHE A 258 -11.28 0.10 12.73
CA PHE A 258 -10.43 0.52 13.85
C PHE A 258 -10.08 2.00 13.77
N PHE A 259 -9.67 2.50 12.61
CA PHE A 259 -9.38 3.93 12.43
C PHE A 259 -10.59 4.83 12.64
N LEU A 260 -11.79 4.37 12.26
CA LEU A 260 -13.02 5.10 12.55
C LEU A 260 -13.25 5.23 14.06
N ARG A 261 -13.07 4.13 14.81
CA ARG A 261 -13.22 4.10 16.28
C ARG A 261 -12.19 4.98 16.98
N GLU A 262 -10.93 4.96 16.52
CA GLU A 262 -9.89 5.82 17.05
C GLU A 262 -10.21 7.31 16.83
N ALA A 263 -10.65 7.66 15.63
CA ALA A 263 -11.00 9.04 15.30
C ALA A 263 -12.28 9.51 16.01
N ARG A 264 -13.20 8.59 16.34
CA ARG A 264 -14.52 8.86 16.91
C ARG A 264 -14.88 7.85 18.02
N PRO A 265 -14.24 7.90 19.20
CA PRO A 265 -14.45 6.92 20.28
C PRO A 265 -15.88 6.86 20.82
N GLN A 266 -16.68 7.91 20.62
CA GLN A 266 -18.09 8.01 21.08
C GLN A 266 -19.10 7.71 19.97
N MET A 267 -18.65 7.23 18.81
CA MET A 267 -19.50 6.93 17.66
C MET A 267 -20.49 5.81 17.97
N GLY A 268 -21.76 6.03 17.64
CA GLY A 268 -22.81 5.00 17.76
C GLY A 268 -22.70 3.96 16.65
N ALA A 269 -23.32 2.80 16.85
CA ALA A 269 -23.26 1.67 15.91
C ALA A 269 -23.79 2.02 14.51
N ASP A 270 -24.86 2.80 14.43
CA ASP A 270 -25.45 3.21 13.14
C ASP A 270 -24.54 4.17 12.38
N GLU A 271 -23.88 5.11 13.07
CA GLU A 271 -22.90 6.00 12.48
C GLU A 271 -21.67 5.22 12.02
N GLU A 272 -21.18 4.28 12.83
CA GLU A 272 -20.06 3.43 12.48
C GLU A 272 -20.30 2.64 11.18
N LEU A 273 -21.48 2.03 11.06
CA LEU A 273 -21.89 1.34 9.85
C LEU A 273 -21.97 2.30 8.66
N ALA A 274 -22.62 3.45 8.82
CA ALA A 274 -22.78 4.44 7.76
C ALA A 274 -21.43 4.96 7.24
N ARG A 275 -20.48 5.26 8.13
CA ARG A 275 -19.13 5.68 7.76
C ARG A 275 -18.32 4.54 7.12
N THR A 276 -18.52 3.29 7.57
CA THR A 276 -17.90 2.11 6.98
C THR A 276 -18.36 1.93 5.53
N LEU A 277 -19.67 2.04 5.28
CA LEU A 277 -20.23 1.99 3.93
C LEU A 277 -19.74 3.15 3.06
N LEU A 278 -19.66 4.37 3.61
CA LEU A 278 -19.16 5.55 2.91
C LEU A 278 -17.69 5.39 2.46
N GLY A 279 -16.82 4.89 3.34
CA GLY A 279 -15.42 4.64 2.99
C GLY A 279 -15.27 3.61 1.87
N HIS A 280 -16.02 2.51 1.94
CA HIS A 280 -16.03 1.52 0.86
C HIS A 280 -16.62 2.06 -0.45
N ALA A 281 -17.58 2.98 -0.37
CA ALA A 281 -18.09 3.68 -1.54
C ALA A 281 -17.00 4.58 -2.16
N MET A 282 -16.19 5.28 -1.36
CA MET A 282 -15.02 6.03 -1.86
C MET A 282 -14.02 5.09 -2.53
N LEU A 283 -13.66 3.98 -1.88
CA LEU A 283 -12.71 3.01 -2.41
C LEU A 283 -13.14 2.45 -3.77
N LEU A 284 -14.42 2.10 -3.91
CA LEU A 284 -14.93 1.41 -5.10
C LEU A 284 -15.38 2.36 -6.22
N SER A 285 -15.52 3.67 -5.97
CA SER A 285 -15.95 4.63 -7.00
C SER A 285 -14.89 5.66 -7.41
N LEU A 286 -13.91 5.93 -6.57
CA LEU A 286 -12.79 6.82 -6.92
C LEU A 286 -11.74 6.09 -7.78
N ARG A 287 -10.67 6.80 -8.14
CA ARG A 287 -9.59 6.30 -8.99
C ARG A 287 -8.75 5.23 -8.28
N GLY A 288 -8.01 4.43 -9.04
CA GLY A 288 -7.11 3.37 -8.56
C GLY A 288 -7.69 1.97 -8.71
N VAL A 289 -6.97 0.98 -8.22
CA VAL A 289 -7.35 -0.44 -8.17
C VAL A 289 -7.78 -0.79 -6.76
N PRO A 290 -9.09 -0.90 -6.48
CA PRO A 290 -9.58 -1.15 -5.13
C PRO A 290 -9.03 -2.47 -4.57
N THR A 291 -8.39 -2.39 -3.42
CA THR A 291 -7.86 -3.52 -2.65
C THR A 291 -8.60 -3.60 -1.32
N LEU A 292 -9.32 -4.70 -1.12
CA LEU A 292 -10.08 -4.97 0.10
C LEU A 292 -9.26 -5.88 1.01
N TYR A 293 -9.15 -5.53 2.27
CA TYR A 293 -8.58 -6.43 3.25
C TYR A 293 -9.63 -7.43 3.71
N TYR A 294 -9.30 -8.73 3.72
CA TYR A 294 -10.25 -9.78 4.09
C TYR A 294 -10.87 -9.52 5.47
N GLY A 295 -12.14 -9.80 5.61
CA GLY A 295 -12.90 -9.57 6.83
C GLY A 295 -13.52 -8.17 6.93
N ASP A 296 -13.05 -7.17 6.15
CA ASP A 296 -13.68 -5.85 6.13
C ASP A 296 -15.13 -5.96 5.64
N GLU A 297 -15.41 -6.87 4.68
CA GLU A 297 -16.76 -7.17 4.19
C GLU A 297 -17.66 -7.82 5.24
N GLN A 298 -17.09 -8.35 6.32
CA GLN A 298 -17.80 -8.89 7.48
C GLN A 298 -17.76 -7.95 8.68
N GLY A 299 -17.33 -6.69 8.48
CA GLY A 299 -17.29 -5.69 9.51
C GLY A 299 -16.18 -5.87 10.55
N PHE A 300 -15.10 -6.56 10.22
CA PHE A 300 -13.95 -6.71 11.10
C PHE A 300 -13.36 -5.34 11.43
N ALA A 301 -13.11 -5.09 12.72
CA ALA A 301 -12.56 -3.82 13.17
C ALA A 301 -11.14 -3.96 13.72
N GLY A 302 -10.87 -5.00 14.48
CA GLY A 302 -9.60 -5.13 15.18
C GLY A 302 -9.48 -4.18 16.38
N THR A 303 -8.38 -4.31 17.10
CA THR A 303 -8.07 -3.50 18.29
C THR A 303 -6.78 -2.70 18.13
N GLY A 304 -6.13 -2.79 16.98
CA GLY A 304 -4.88 -2.12 16.68
C GLY A 304 -4.37 -2.43 15.28
N ASN A 305 -3.08 -2.26 15.09
CA ASN A 305 -2.36 -2.58 13.86
C ASN A 305 -1.68 -3.97 13.95
N ASP A 306 -1.04 -4.41 12.88
CA ASP A 306 -0.27 -5.65 12.76
C ASP A 306 -1.03 -6.86 13.33
N GLN A 307 -0.52 -7.51 14.38
CA GLN A 307 -1.11 -8.71 14.98
C GLN A 307 -2.60 -8.54 15.31
N GLN A 308 -2.99 -7.36 15.77
CA GLN A 308 -4.35 -7.04 16.20
C GLN A 308 -5.33 -6.78 15.02
N ALA A 309 -4.82 -6.77 13.79
CA ALA A 309 -5.63 -6.63 12.57
C ALA A 309 -5.77 -7.95 11.79
N ARG A 310 -5.23 -9.06 12.29
CA ARG A 310 -5.15 -10.36 11.57
C ARG A 310 -6.16 -11.38 12.07
N GLN A 311 -7.41 -10.93 12.32
CA GLN A 311 -8.49 -11.80 12.80
C GLN A 311 -8.81 -12.92 11.80
N ASP A 312 -9.19 -14.09 12.34
CA ASP A 312 -9.62 -15.22 11.54
C ASP A 312 -11.04 -15.04 10.98
N MET A 313 -11.27 -15.46 9.75
CA MET A 313 -12.62 -15.58 9.15
C MET A 313 -13.38 -16.79 9.70
N PHE A 314 -12.66 -17.84 10.10
CA PHE A 314 -13.16 -19.03 10.79
C PHE A 314 -13.25 -18.78 12.30
N PRO A 315 -13.90 -19.66 13.10
CA PRO A 315 -13.96 -19.51 14.54
C PRO A 315 -12.56 -19.36 15.15
N SER A 316 -12.26 -18.16 15.63
CA SER A 316 -10.94 -17.85 16.16
C SER A 316 -10.72 -18.50 17.54
N ARG A 317 -9.49 -18.98 17.76
CA ARG A 317 -9.02 -19.44 19.08
C ARG A 317 -8.33 -18.34 19.88
N VAL A 318 -8.19 -17.16 19.30
CA VAL A 318 -7.55 -16.00 19.92
C VAL A 318 -8.60 -15.22 20.70
N ALA A 319 -8.52 -15.25 22.02
CA ALA A 319 -9.53 -14.64 22.90
C ALA A 319 -9.66 -13.12 22.69
N GLU A 320 -8.57 -12.44 22.37
CA GLU A 320 -8.55 -11.00 22.07
C GLU A 320 -9.43 -10.71 20.85
N TYR A 321 -9.32 -11.46 19.76
CA TYR A 321 -10.13 -11.28 18.56
C TYR A 321 -11.62 -11.50 18.86
N ASN A 322 -11.96 -12.52 19.67
CA ASN A 322 -13.33 -12.87 19.99
C ASN A 322 -14.07 -11.84 20.85
N SER A 323 -13.35 -10.91 21.46
CA SER A 323 -13.93 -9.79 22.22
C SER A 323 -14.28 -8.57 21.35
N ASP A 324 -13.81 -8.54 20.08
CA ASP A 324 -14.07 -7.42 19.19
C ASP A 324 -15.49 -7.51 18.58
N ARG A 325 -16.24 -6.41 18.71
CA ARG A 325 -17.57 -6.26 18.10
C ARG A 325 -17.40 -5.92 16.61
N LEU A 326 -17.99 -6.72 15.75
CA LEU A 326 -17.99 -6.47 14.32
C LEU A 326 -18.97 -5.34 13.94
N VAL A 327 -18.63 -4.56 12.91
CA VAL A 327 -19.49 -3.48 12.41
C VAL A 327 -20.74 -4.04 11.75
N GLY A 328 -21.91 -3.49 12.05
CA GLY A 328 -23.18 -3.84 11.39
C GLY A 328 -23.79 -5.16 11.82
N THR A 329 -23.23 -5.82 12.83
CA THR A 329 -23.75 -7.09 13.38
C THR A 329 -23.47 -7.21 14.88
N SER A 330 -24.13 -8.15 15.54
CA SER A 330 -23.82 -8.56 16.90
C SER A 330 -22.86 -9.77 16.98
N ALA A 331 -22.40 -10.28 15.84
CA ALA A 331 -21.44 -11.39 15.78
C ALA A 331 -20.04 -10.96 16.24
N THR A 332 -19.21 -11.95 16.52
CA THR A 332 -17.80 -11.83 16.82
C THR A 332 -17.00 -12.85 16.00
N THR A 333 -15.68 -12.79 16.06
CA THR A 333 -14.81 -13.79 15.41
C THR A 333 -14.81 -15.17 16.10
N ALA A 334 -15.60 -15.36 17.18
CA ALA A 334 -15.81 -16.67 17.80
C ALA A 334 -16.61 -17.65 16.94
N ALA A 335 -17.28 -17.17 15.89
CA ALA A 335 -18.01 -17.95 14.90
C ALA A 335 -17.46 -17.72 13.48
N ASP A 336 -17.94 -18.50 12.51
CA ASP A 336 -17.67 -18.27 11.09
C ASP A 336 -18.25 -16.92 10.64
N ASN A 337 -17.49 -16.18 9.84
CA ASN A 337 -17.83 -14.87 9.31
C ASN A 337 -17.81 -14.88 7.78
N PHE A 338 -18.81 -15.50 7.17
CA PHE A 338 -18.99 -15.61 5.71
C PHE A 338 -20.43 -15.26 5.30
N ALA A 339 -21.06 -14.32 6.01
CA ALA A 339 -22.45 -13.94 5.78
C ALA A 339 -22.58 -13.08 4.52
N ILE A 340 -23.25 -13.61 3.48
CA ILE A 340 -23.46 -12.89 2.21
C ILE A 340 -24.51 -11.78 2.32
N ASP A 341 -25.33 -11.79 3.36
CA ASP A 341 -26.34 -10.79 3.70
C ASP A 341 -25.81 -9.73 4.70
N HIS A 342 -24.54 -9.81 5.09
CA HIS A 342 -23.91 -8.78 5.91
C HIS A 342 -23.97 -7.43 5.18
N PRO A 343 -24.38 -6.32 5.85
CA PRO A 343 -24.63 -5.03 5.17
C PRO A 343 -23.39 -4.49 4.44
N VAL A 344 -22.18 -4.66 5.01
CA VAL A 344 -20.94 -4.23 4.36
C VAL A 344 -20.62 -5.12 3.15
N TYR A 345 -20.81 -6.45 3.27
CA TYR A 345 -20.62 -7.37 2.14
C TYR A 345 -21.57 -7.02 0.97
N ALA A 346 -22.86 -6.85 1.28
CA ALA A 346 -23.87 -6.54 0.27
C ALA A 346 -23.55 -5.22 -0.48
N GLU A 347 -23.10 -4.22 0.24
CA GLU A 347 -22.73 -2.93 -0.35
C GLU A 347 -21.45 -3.03 -1.20
N ILE A 348 -20.40 -3.69 -0.71
CA ILE A 348 -19.17 -3.93 -1.48
C ILE A 348 -19.50 -4.71 -2.76
N ALA A 349 -20.28 -5.77 -2.68
CA ALA A 349 -20.67 -6.59 -3.83
C ALA A 349 -21.45 -5.76 -4.88
N ARG A 350 -22.39 -4.91 -4.40
CA ARG A 350 -23.16 -4.00 -5.26
C ARG A 350 -22.27 -2.98 -5.95
N LEU A 351 -21.37 -2.34 -5.22
CA LEU A 351 -20.44 -1.33 -5.77
C LEU A 351 -19.39 -1.94 -6.69
N ALA A 352 -18.88 -3.13 -6.39
CA ALA A 352 -17.95 -3.86 -7.27
C ALA A 352 -18.61 -4.21 -8.61
N LYS A 353 -19.90 -4.64 -8.59
CA LYS A 353 -20.69 -4.86 -9.80
C LYS A 353 -20.89 -3.56 -10.58
N LEU A 354 -21.23 -2.47 -9.89
CA LEU A 354 -21.39 -1.15 -10.50
C LEU A 354 -20.09 -0.69 -11.17
N ARG A 355 -18.94 -0.75 -10.47
CA ARG A 355 -17.63 -0.37 -11.00
C ARG A 355 -17.28 -1.16 -12.27
N ARG A 356 -17.55 -2.47 -12.27
CA ARG A 356 -17.30 -3.34 -13.43
C ARG A 356 -18.17 -2.96 -14.64
N ALA A 357 -19.42 -2.56 -14.40
CA ALA A 357 -20.37 -2.20 -15.43
C ALA A 357 -20.19 -0.75 -15.95
N THR A 358 -19.40 0.09 -15.25
CA THR A 358 -19.27 1.52 -15.53
C THR A 358 -17.80 1.87 -15.79
N PRO A 359 -17.32 1.88 -17.06
CA PRO A 359 -15.93 2.15 -17.42
C PRO A 359 -15.39 3.47 -16.84
N ALA A 360 -16.24 4.49 -16.74
CA ALA A 360 -15.90 5.76 -16.10
C ALA A 360 -15.32 5.57 -14.68
N LEU A 361 -15.87 4.63 -13.87
CA LEU A 361 -15.42 4.40 -12.49
C LEU A 361 -14.05 3.71 -12.42
N SER A 362 -13.68 2.92 -13.41
CA SER A 362 -12.41 2.19 -13.43
C SER A 362 -11.30 2.91 -14.22
N ARG A 363 -11.64 3.52 -15.38
CA ARG A 363 -10.68 4.05 -16.35
C ARG A 363 -10.87 5.52 -16.69
N GLY A 364 -11.94 6.16 -16.19
CA GLY A 364 -12.32 7.52 -16.55
C GLY A 364 -11.35 8.57 -16.01
N ALA A 365 -11.15 9.64 -16.78
CA ALA A 365 -10.49 10.85 -16.30
C ALA A 365 -11.31 11.47 -15.17
N THR A 366 -10.63 12.04 -14.17
CA THR A 366 -11.27 12.63 -12.98
C THR A 366 -11.20 14.15 -13.05
N THR A 367 -12.32 14.81 -12.74
CA THR A 367 -12.39 16.26 -12.52
C THR A 367 -13.04 16.53 -11.17
N VAL A 368 -12.33 17.18 -10.26
CA VAL A 368 -12.91 17.62 -8.99
C VAL A 368 -13.96 18.72 -9.25
N ARG A 369 -15.15 18.54 -8.70
CA ARG A 369 -16.27 19.45 -8.84
C ARG A 369 -16.54 20.27 -7.59
N ALA A 370 -16.34 19.68 -6.43
CA ALA A 370 -16.47 20.36 -5.14
C ALA A 370 -15.66 19.64 -4.06
N SER A 371 -15.19 20.42 -3.11
CA SER A 371 -14.60 19.93 -1.86
C SER A 371 -14.83 20.95 -0.75
N SER A 372 -14.60 20.58 0.50
CA SER A 372 -14.80 21.40 1.70
C SER A 372 -13.61 21.26 2.64
N ASP A 373 -13.24 22.33 3.32
CA ASP A 373 -12.23 22.36 4.40
C ASP A 373 -12.72 21.71 5.71
N LYS A 374 -13.99 21.29 5.73
CA LYS A 374 -14.65 20.59 6.84
C LYS A 374 -15.34 19.32 6.33
N PRO A 375 -15.76 18.41 7.23
CA PRO A 375 -16.66 17.32 6.85
C PRO A 375 -17.89 17.86 6.12
N GLY A 376 -18.19 17.32 4.94
CA GLY A 376 -19.22 17.82 4.05
C GLY A 376 -19.12 17.23 2.66
N LEU A 377 -19.38 18.04 1.64
CA LEU A 377 -19.40 17.61 0.25
C LEU A 377 -17.99 17.30 -0.29
N PHE A 378 -17.86 16.14 -0.96
CA PHE A 378 -16.87 15.89 -1.98
C PHE A 378 -17.56 15.45 -3.26
N ALA A 379 -17.25 16.08 -4.39
CA ALA A 379 -17.83 15.68 -5.67
C ALA A 379 -16.78 15.66 -6.77
N VAL A 380 -16.82 14.60 -7.58
CA VAL A 380 -15.97 14.43 -8.77
C VAL A 380 -16.79 13.95 -9.96
N SER A 381 -16.43 14.41 -11.14
CA SER A 381 -16.88 13.80 -12.40
C SER A 381 -15.83 12.84 -12.91
N ARG A 382 -16.29 11.65 -13.34
CA ARG A 382 -15.49 10.66 -14.07
C ARG A 382 -16.04 10.57 -15.49
N PHE A 383 -15.17 10.69 -16.48
CA PHE A 383 -15.59 10.65 -17.89
C PHE A 383 -15.31 9.30 -18.49
N ASP A 384 -16.34 8.66 -19.04
CA ASP A 384 -16.22 7.36 -19.70
C ASP A 384 -15.25 7.45 -20.89
N PRO A 385 -14.16 6.68 -20.91
CA PRO A 385 -13.15 6.78 -21.96
C PRO A 385 -13.65 6.31 -23.34
N ASP A 386 -14.74 5.55 -23.38
CA ASP A 386 -15.24 4.95 -24.61
C ASP A 386 -16.26 5.86 -25.31
N ASN A 387 -16.97 6.74 -24.57
CA ASN A 387 -18.04 7.58 -25.11
C ASN A 387 -18.06 9.03 -24.59
N GLY A 388 -17.14 9.40 -23.68
CA GLY A 388 -17.01 10.74 -23.12
C GLY A 388 -18.10 11.14 -22.12
N ARG A 389 -19.02 10.24 -21.74
CA ARG A 389 -20.12 10.57 -20.82
C ARG A 389 -19.64 10.76 -19.40
N GLU A 390 -20.23 11.75 -18.76
CA GLU A 390 -19.97 12.06 -17.37
C GLU A 390 -20.68 11.09 -16.41
N VAL A 391 -19.96 10.64 -15.40
CA VAL A 391 -20.50 10.03 -14.19
C VAL A 391 -20.11 10.92 -13.01
N LEU A 392 -21.08 11.64 -12.46
CA LEU A 392 -20.88 12.41 -11.24
C LEU A 392 -20.94 11.50 -10.02
N ILE A 393 -19.97 11.62 -9.13
CA ILE A 393 -19.91 10.93 -7.85
C ILE A 393 -19.86 12.01 -6.76
N ALA A 394 -20.75 11.94 -5.79
CA ALA A 394 -20.79 12.88 -4.69
C ALA A 394 -20.92 12.16 -3.35
N PHE A 395 -20.17 12.62 -2.35
CA PHE A 395 -20.16 12.10 -0.98
C PHE A 395 -20.48 13.22 -0.01
N ASN A 396 -21.23 12.92 1.03
CA ASN A 396 -21.42 13.76 2.20
C ASN A 396 -20.76 13.11 3.41
N THR A 397 -19.66 13.66 3.90
CA THR A 397 -18.93 13.13 5.06
C THR A 397 -19.40 13.74 6.39
N SER A 398 -20.40 14.67 6.34
CA SER A 398 -20.98 15.29 7.54
C SER A 398 -22.10 14.45 8.17
N ASP A 399 -22.41 14.74 9.41
CA ASP A 399 -23.47 14.13 10.22
C ASP A 399 -24.88 14.71 9.96
N THR A 400 -24.98 15.59 8.99
CA THR A 400 -26.25 16.23 8.60
C THR A 400 -26.53 16.03 7.12
N ALA A 401 -27.79 15.97 6.74
CA ALA A 401 -28.18 15.95 5.33
C ALA A 401 -27.75 17.26 4.64
N LEU A 402 -27.30 17.14 3.40
CA LEU A 402 -26.81 18.24 2.59
C LEU A 402 -27.62 18.38 1.30
N THR A 403 -28.19 19.57 1.05
CA THR A 403 -28.74 19.94 -0.26
C THR A 403 -27.89 21.04 -0.86
N THR A 404 -27.30 20.79 -2.04
CA THR A 404 -26.37 21.74 -2.64
C THR A 404 -26.33 21.62 -4.16
N GLN A 405 -25.84 22.68 -4.80
CA GLN A 405 -25.53 22.66 -6.23
C GLN A 405 -24.10 22.20 -6.47
N VAL A 406 -23.93 21.30 -7.44
CA VAL A 406 -22.63 20.76 -7.85
C VAL A 406 -22.42 21.06 -9.33
N ALA A 407 -21.21 21.51 -9.66
CA ALA A 407 -20.84 21.71 -11.06
C ALA A 407 -20.78 20.36 -11.79
N VAL A 408 -21.32 20.32 -13.00
CA VAL A 408 -21.27 19.18 -13.93
C VAL A 408 -20.82 19.67 -15.30
N ASP A 409 -20.60 18.77 -16.23
CA ASP A 409 -20.33 19.14 -17.61
C ASP A 409 -21.55 19.87 -18.19
N PRO A 410 -21.41 21.04 -18.82
CA PRO A 410 -22.53 21.77 -19.43
C PRO A 410 -23.32 20.98 -20.49
N ALA A 411 -22.71 19.97 -21.10
CA ALA A 411 -23.37 19.07 -22.05
C ALA A 411 -24.23 18.01 -21.35
N SER A 412 -23.96 17.72 -20.06
CA SER A 412 -24.70 16.75 -19.24
C SER A 412 -26.00 17.35 -18.74
N ARG A 413 -27.11 17.10 -19.39
CA ARG A 413 -28.42 17.69 -19.06
C ARG A 413 -29.35 16.75 -18.31
N ASN A 414 -29.33 15.49 -18.65
CA ASN A 414 -30.16 14.44 -18.05
C ASN A 414 -29.29 13.46 -17.29
N PHE A 415 -29.76 12.98 -16.14
CA PHE A 415 -29.02 12.03 -15.33
C PHE A 415 -29.92 10.85 -14.91
N ALA A 416 -29.31 9.69 -14.74
CA ALA A 416 -29.95 8.53 -14.15
C ALA A 416 -29.13 8.08 -12.91
N PRO A 417 -29.80 7.64 -11.83
CA PRO A 417 -29.13 7.10 -10.68
C PRO A 417 -28.46 5.75 -11.00
N LEU A 418 -27.19 5.63 -10.71
CA LEU A 418 -26.48 4.36 -10.61
C LEU A 418 -26.41 3.88 -9.16
N SER A 419 -26.36 4.83 -8.21
CA SER A 419 -26.43 4.58 -6.77
C SER A 419 -26.88 5.86 -6.05
N GLY A 420 -27.67 5.71 -4.99
CA GLY A 420 -28.26 6.86 -4.28
C GLY A 420 -29.27 7.63 -5.12
N ASP A 421 -29.69 8.77 -4.62
CA ASP A 421 -30.68 9.61 -5.30
C ASP A 421 -30.00 10.61 -6.24
N CYS A 422 -30.45 10.62 -7.47
CA CYS A 422 -30.00 11.56 -8.50
C CYS A 422 -31.18 12.30 -9.09
N PRO A 423 -31.12 13.65 -9.23
CA PRO A 423 -32.13 14.37 -9.97
C PRO A 423 -32.08 13.96 -11.47
N ALA A 424 -33.25 13.84 -12.09
CA ALA A 424 -33.36 13.43 -13.48
C ALA A 424 -32.78 14.46 -14.46
N MET A 425 -32.69 15.73 -14.06
CA MET A 425 -32.27 16.83 -14.91
C MET A 425 -31.34 17.80 -14.17
N ALA A 426 -30.40 18.38 -14.89
CA ALA A 426 -29.61 19.51 -14.42
C ALA A 426 -30.54 20.73 -14.14
N ALA A 427 -30.27 21.44 -13.05
CA ALA A 427 -31.03 22.65 -12.67
C ALA A 427 -30.77 23.80 -13.67
N ALA A 428 -29.58 23.84 -14.25
CA ALA A 428 -29.14 24.73 -15.31
C ALA A 428 -27.99 24.08 -16.06
N PRO A 429 -27.61 24.54 -17.27
CA PRO A 429 -26.42 24.03 -17.94
C PRO A 429 -25.20 24.12 -17.02
N GLY A 430 -24.57 22.96 -16.76
CA GLY A 430 -23.39 22.85 -15.87
C GLY A 430 -23.68 22.83 -14.37
N SER A 431 -24.94 22.71 -13.92
CA SER A 431 -25.31 22.71 -12.51
C SER A 431 -26.35 21.65 -12.16
N LEU A 432 -26.03 20.75 -11.24
CA LEU A 432 -26.93 19.72 -10.72
C LEU A 432 -27.19 19.96 -9.22
N THR A 433 -28.45 19.92 -8.80
CA THR A 433 -28.81 20.05 -7.37
C THR A 433 -28.92 18.66 -6.76
N LEU A 434 -28.05 18.33 -5.80
CA LEU A 434 -28.04 17.06 -5.09
C LEU A 434 -28.57 17.21 -3.66
N THR A 435 -29.28 16.20 -3.19
CA THR A 435 -29.57 16.00 -1.76
C THR A 435 -28.95 14.69 -1.31
N LEU A 436 -28.03 14.77 -0.35
CA LEU A 436 -27.31 13.63 0.20
C LEU A 436 -27.63 13.49 1.68
N PRO A 437 -28.03 12.32 2.17
CA PRO A 437 -28.20 12.10 3.62
C PRO A 437 -26.85 12.23 4.34
N ALA A 438 -26.88 12.30 5.67
CA ALA A 438 -25.68 12.21 6.49
C ALA A 438 -24.91 10.93 6.14
N PHE A 439 -23.59 11.03 5.96
CA PHE A 439 -22.70 9.94 5.55
C PHE A 439 -23.13 9.21 4.26
N GLY A 440 -23.93 9.89 3.45
CA GLY A 440 -24.47 9.33 2.21
C GLY A 440 -23.65 9.69 0.97
N TYR A 441 -23.99 9.05 -0.13
CA TYR A 441 -23.37 9.31 -1.42
C TYR A 441 -24.33 9.06 -2.58
N ALA A 442 -24.00 9.62 -3.73
CA ALA A 442 -24.71 9.39 -4.98
C ALA A 442 -23.74 9.17 -6.14
N VAL A 443 -24.14 8.32 -7.09
CA VAL A 443 -23.45 8.10 -8.36
C VAL A 443 -24.48 8.31 -9.49
N CYS A 444 -24.32 9.37 -10.26
CA CYS A 444 -25.27 9.83 -11.27
C CYS A 444 -24.62 9.77 -12.66
N ALA A 445 -25.20 8.99 -13.59
CA ALA A 445 -24.71 8.90 -14.95
C ALA A 445 -25.45 9.86 -15.88
N ALA A 446 -24.71 10.69 -16.61
CA ALA A 446 -25.29 11.49 -17.68
C ALA A 446 -25.89 10.61 -18.76
N GLN A 447 -27.10 10.97 -19.18
CA GLN A 447 -27.84 10.29 -20.25
C GLN A 447 -27.62 11.00 -21.60
N PRO A 448 -27.83 10.28 -22.74
CA PRO A 448 -27.71 10.85 -24.08
C PRO A 448 -28.54 12.10 -24.29
#